data_aef1b394933706171676c1d5f3e8fa46
#
_entry.id   aef1b394933706171676c1d5f3e8fa46
#
_cell.length_a   1.000
_cell.length_b   1.000
_cell.length_c   1.000
_cell.angle_alpha   90.00
_cell.angle_beta   90.00
_cell.angle_gamma   90.00
#
_symmetry.space_group_name_H-M   'P 1'
#
loop_
_entity.id
_entity.type
_entity.pdbx_description
1 polymer ?
#
loop_
_entity_poly.entity_id
_entity_poly.type
_entity_poly.pdbx_seq_one_letter_code
_entity_poly.pdbx_strand_id
1 'polypeptide(L)'
;MTPNFTRRDLQDVTTPKALAHGRELAEHVEYLDWDEYSLWGCVPSEGIGVGELLVHHSDLPLTGECPCPEGRTIELCAHMVAVAWAFLGDDTELADRLAAMPHGELVALAIDLADCSAWARQTIQLRLAR
;
A
#
# COMPACT_ATOMS: atom_id res chain seq x y z
N MET A 1 -5.52 -3.51 -11.38
CA MET A 1 -6.01 -4.16 -10.16
C MET A 1 -5.91 -3.22 -8.98
N THR A 2 -6.92 -3.19 -8.15
CA THR A 2 -6.98 -2.31 -6.98
C THR A 2 -6.38 -3.03 -5.77
N PRO A 3 -5.51 -2.38 -4.98
CA PRO A 3 -5.02 -3.00 -3.74
C PRO A 3 -6.17 -3.30 -2.77
N ASN A 4 -6.08 -4.43 -2.07
CA ASN A 4 -7.05 -4.83 -1.05
C ASN A 4 -6.70 -4.29 0.34
N PHE A 5 -5.69 -3.44 0.42
CA PHE A 5 -5.22 -2.89 1.67
C PHE A 5 -4.90 -1.40 1.51
N THR A 6 -4.80 -0.72 2.63
CA THR A 6 -4.49 0.71 2.70
C THR A 6 -3.17 0.92 3.43
N ARG A 7 -2.68 2.16 3.43
CA ARG A 7 -1.53 2.53 4.24
C ARG A 7 -1.76 2.30 5.73
N ARG A 8 -2.98 2.49 6.19
CA ARG A 8 -3.34 2.23 7.58
C ARG A 8 -3.20 0.75 7.93
N ASP A 9 -3.67 -0.14 7.05
CA ASP A 9 -3.49 -1.58 7.22
C ASP A 9 -2.02 -1.94 7.31
N LEU A 10 -1.20 -1.29 6.51
CA LEU A 10 0.25 -1.48 6.52
C LEU A 10 0.87 -1.00 7.84
N GLN A 11 0.43 0.14 8.35
CA GLN A 11 0.91 0.67 9.64
C GLN A 11 0.59 -0.27 10.80
N ASP A 12 -0.55 -0.95 10.74
CA ASP A 12 -1.00 -1.84 11.82
C ASP A 12 -0.17 -3.12 11.94
N VAL A 13 0.60 -3.48 10.92
CA VAL A 13 1.36 -4.74 10.87
C VAL A 13 2.88 -4.53 10.83
N THR A 14 3.35 -3.32 11.08
CA THR A 14 4.78 -3.01 11.08
C THR A 14 5.14 -2.05 12.19
N THR A 15 6.43 -1.93 12.47
CA THR A 15 6.93 -0.97 13.45
C THR A 15 7.07 0.42 12.82
N PRO A 16 7.03 1.51 13.61
CA PRO A 16 7.29 2.86 13.07
C PRO A 16 8.64 3.00 12.38
N LYS A 17 9.66 2.31 12.89
CA LYS A 17 11.00 2.30 12.30
C LYS A 17 11.01 1.61 10.94
N ALA A 18 10.39 0.43 10.83
CA ALA A 18 10.29 -0.31 9.58
C ALA A 18 9.44 0.45 8.56
N LEU A 19 8.37 1.10 9.00
CA LEU A 19 7.53 1.93 8.14
C LEU A 19 8.32 3.08 7.52
N ALA A 20 9.05 3.84 8.35
CA ALA A 20 9.86 4.96 7.88
C ALA A 20 10.95 4.52 6.90
N HIS A 21 11.67 3.46 7.23
CA HIS A 21 12.71 2.91 6.37
C HIS A 21 12.14 2.33 5.08
N GLY A 22 11.02 1.63 5.16
CA GLY A 22 10.35 1.07 3.98
C GLY A 22 9.85 2.13 3.00
N ARG A 23 9.37 3.26 3.51
CA ARG A 23 8.96 4.39 2.67
C ARG A 23 10.15 4.95 1.88
N GLU A 24 11.32 5.05 2.50
CA GLU A 24 12.54 5.47 1.82
C GLU A 24 12.97 4.46 0.77
N LEU A 25 12.89 3.17 1.07
CA LEU A 25 13.27 2.10 0.15
C LEU A 25 12.29 1.93 -1.02
N ALA A 26 11.05 2.41 -0.89
CA ALA A 26 10.03 2.25 -1.93
C ALA A 26 10.45 2.85 -3.27
N GLU A 27 11.23 3.91 -3.25
CA GLU A 27 11.77 4.54 -4.46
C GLU A 27 12.76 3.66 -5.21
N HIS A 28 13.30 2.65 -4.53
CA HIS A 28 14.33 1.74 -5.06
C HIS A 28 13.79 0.36 -5.42
N VAL A 29 12.48 0.17 -5.36
CA VAL A 29 11.86 -1.08 -5.79
C VAL A 29 12.07 -1.25 -7.30
N GLU A 30 12.80 -2.29 -7.70
CA GLU A 30 13.17 -2.51 -9.10
C GLU A 30 12.16 -3.35 -9.87
N TYR A 31 11.38 -4.15 -9.15
CA TYR A 31 10.43 -5.06 -9.76
C TYR A 31 9.19 -5.13 -8.88
N LEU A 32 8.03 -5.15 -9.49
CA LEU A 32 6.76 -5.25 -8.78
C LEU A 32 5.77 -6.03 -9.64
N ASP A 33 5.21 -7.09 -9.07
CA ASP A 33 4.16 -7.88 -9.71
C ASP A 33 3.12 -8.25 -8.66
N TRP A 34 1.93 -8.62 -9.11
CA TRP A 34 0.82 -8.91 -8.20
C TRP A 34 -0.20 -9.83 -8.83
N ASP A 35 -0.98 -10.50 -7.97
CA ASP A 35 -2.20 -11.21 -8.31
C ASP A 35 -3.31 -10.86 -7.30
N GLU A 36 -4.40 -11.61 -7.29
CA GLU A 36 -5.55 -11.34 -6.41
C GLU A 36 -5.22 -11.48 -4.92
N TYR A 37 -4.18 -12.24 -4.59
CA TYR A 37 -3.88 -12.63 -3.20
C TYR A 37 -2.56 -12.08 -2.70
N SER A 38 -1.65 -11.79 -3.59
CA SER A 38 -0.27 -11.49 -3.23
C SER A 38 0.33 -10.43 -4.13
N LEU A 39 1.31 -9.75 -3.59
CA LEU A 39 2.20 -8.93 -4.40
C LEU A 39 3.64 -9.30 -4.04
N TRP A 40 4.53 -9.18 -5.00
CA TRP A 40 5.95 -9.45 -4.80
C TRP A 40 6.79 -8.45 -5.55
N GLY A 41 7.99 -8.25 -5.04
CA GLY A 41 8.90 -7.29 -5.62
C GLY A 41 10.33 -7.55 -5.20
N CYS A 42 11.21 -6.71 -5.68
CA CYS A 42 12.63 -6.79 -5.43
C CYS A 42 13.14 -5.45 -4.94
N VAL A 43 13.76 -5.46 -3.77
CA VAL A 43 14.38 -4.27 -3.18
C VAL A 43 15.86 -4.55 -3.02
N PRO A 44 16.75 -3.85 -3.76
CA PRO A 44 18.18 -3.95 -3.52
C PRO A 44 18.49 -3.43 -2.12
N SER A 45 19.23 -4.19 -1.35
CA SER A 45 19.59 -3.85 0.02
C SER A 45 21.00 -4.28 0.32
N GLU A 46 21.71 -3.47 1.06
CA GLU A 46 23.08 -3.79 1.50
C GLU A 46 23.09 -5.07 2.33
N GLY A 47 23.93 -6.03 1.94
CA GLY A 47 24.12 -7.28 2.66
C GLY A 47 23.03 -8.32 2.45
N ILE A 48 21.98 -7.98 1.75
CA ILE A 48 20.91 -8.90 1.37
C ILE A 48 20.89 -8.94 -0.15
N GLY A 49 21.10 -10.09 -0.74
CA GLY A 49 21.00 -10.23 -2.19
C GLY A 49 19.63 -9.83 -2.70
N VAL A 50 19.55 -9.52 -3.98
CA VAL A 50 18.29 -9.22 -4.65
C VAL A 50 17.33 -10.40 -4.38
N GLY A 51 16.38 -10.20 -3.47
CA GLY A 51 15.41 -11.22 -3.05
C GLY A 51 14.01 -10.86 -3.51
N GLU A 52 13.26 -11.86 -3.87
CA GLU A 52 11.84 -11.70 -4.13
C GLU A 52 11.10 -11.61 -2.81
N LEU A 53 10.34 -10.54 -2.63
CA LEU A 53 9.58 -10.27 -1.42
C LEU A 53 8.11 -10.51 -1.71
N LEU A 54 7.48 -11.26 -0.83
CA LEU A 54 6.08 -11.62 -0.96
C LEU A 54 5.27 -10.95 0.14
N VAL A 55 4.21 -10.25 -0.24
CA VAL A 55 3.23 -9.69 0.70
C VAL A 55 1.87 -10.25 0.33
N HIS A 56 1.25 -10.95 1.28
CA HIS A 56 -0.11 -11.46 1.11
C HIS A 56 -1.12 -10.40 1.51
N HIS A 57 -1.99 -10.01 0.58
CA HIS A 57 -2.98 -8.97 0.81
C HIS A 57 -4.43 -9.45 0.68
N SER A 58 -4.63 -10.77 0.55
CA SER A 58 -5.96 -11.35 0.42
C SER A 58 -6.76 -11.28 1.71
N ASP A 59 -6.09 -11.39 2.85
CA ASP A 59 -6.68 -11.36 4.17
C ASP A 59 -5.93 -10.37 5.06
N LEU A 60 -6.67 -9.62 5.86
CA LEU A 60 -6.09 -8.75 6.87
C LEU A 60 -6.00 -9.49 8.21
N PRO A 61 -4.94 -9.31 9.00
CA PRO A 61 -3.80 -8.42 8.76
C PRO A 61 -2.86 -8.93 7.66
N LEU A 62 -2.14 -8.00 7.06
CA LEU A 62 -1.15 -8.33 6.04
C LEU A 62 -0.05 -9.23 6.61
N THR A 63 0.34 -10.20 5.81
CA THR A 63 1.48 -11.08 6.12
C THR A 63 2.42 -11.12 4.94
N GLY A 64 3.65 -11.57 5.16
CA GLY A 64 4.59 -11.65 4.07
C GLY A 64 5.86 -12.39 4.44
N GLU A 65 6.72 -12.59 3.45
CA GLU A 65 7.97 -13.27 3.57
C GLU A 65 9.09 -12.44 2.95
N CYS A 66 10.19 -12.34 3.67
CA CYS A 66 11.40 -11.68 3.21
C CYS A 66 12.60 -12.49 3.68
N PRO A 67 13.64 -12.67 2.86
CA PRO A 67 14.84 -13.40 3.26
C PRO A 67 15.71 -12.68 4.29
N CYS A 68 15.38 -11.42 4.64
CA CYS A 68 16.13 -10.69 5.66
C CYS A 68 15.85 -11.23 7.07
N PRO A 69 16.74 -10.98 8.05
CA PRO A 69 16.53 -11.46 9.42
C PRO A 69 15.24 -10.97 10.07
N GLU A 70 14.83 -9.74 9.77
CA GLU A 70 13.60 -9.13 10.29
C GLU A 70 12.33 -9.73 9.68
N GLY A 71 12.42 -10.23 8.46
CA GLY A 71 11.29 -10.83 7.74
C GLY A 71 10.83 -12.19 8.30
N ARG A 72 11.51 -12.70 9.32
CA ARG A 72 11.13 -13.94 10.01
C ARG A 72 10.20 -13.71 11.19
N THR A 73 9.92 -12.46 11.51
CA THR A 73 8.96 -12.09 12.55
C THR A 73 7.56 -12.01 11.96
N ILE A 74 6.54 -11.93 12.83
CA ILE A 74 5.15 -11.73 12.40
C ILE A 74 4.89 -10.33 11.86
N GLU A 75 5.79 -9.39 12.11
CA GLU A 75 5.68 -8.02 11.60
C GLU A 75 6.36 -7.90 10.24
N LEU A 76 5.82 -7.06 9.37
CA LEU A 76 6.45 -6.78 8.09
C LEU A 76 7.75 -6.00 8.31
N CYS A 77 8.82 -6.46 7.68
CA CYS A 77 10.08 -5.75 7.68
C CYS A 77 10.05 -4.54 6.73
N ALA A 78 11.08 -3.71 6.80
CA ALA A 78 11.19 -2.53 5.92
C ALA A 78 11.13 -2.88 4.44
N HIS A 79 11.67 -4.02 4.03
CA HIS A 79 11.65 -4.45 2.62
C HIS A 79 10.23 -4.78 2.15
N MET A 80 9.47 -5.50 2.96
CA MET A 80 8.06 -5.80 2.65
C MET A 80 7.20 -4.54 2.64
N VAL A 81 7.47 -3.61 3.57
CA VAL A 81 6.83 -2.29 3.60
C VAL A 81 7.14 -1.53 2.30
N ALA A 82 8.39 -1.56 1.84
CA ALA A 82 8.78 -0.89 0.60
C ALA A 82 7.99 -1.39 -0.61
N VAL A 83 7.86 -2.70 -0.74
CA VAL A 83 7.09 -3.33 -1.83
C VAL A 83 5.62 -2.94 -1.75
N ALA A 84 5.02 -3.04 -0.58
CA ALA A 84 3.61 -2.67 -0.35
C ALA A 84 3.37 -1.18 -0.61
N TRP A 85 4.26 -0.33 -0.14
CA TRP A 85 4.18 1.13 -0.34
C TRP A 85 4.27 1.50 -1.81
N ALA A 86 5.22 0.90 -2.55
CA ALA A 86 5.37 1.12 -3.98
C ALA A 86 4.11 0.69 -4.75
N PHE A 87 3.47 -0.40 -4.32
CA PHE A 87 2.23 -0.88 -4.93
C PHE A 87 1.06 0.09 -4.71
N LEU A 88 0.98 0.71 -3.53
CA LEU A 88 -0.06 1.70 -3.24
C LEU A 88 0.13 3.01 -4.00
N GLY A 89 1.37 3.30 -4.42
CA GLY A 89 1.70 4.53 -5.13
C GLY A 89 1.94 5.72 -4.21
N ASP A 90 2.25 6.85 -4.83
CA ASP A 90 2.57 8.08 -4.13
C ASP A 90 1.32 8.94 -3.94
N ASP A 91 1.06 9.36 -2.69
CA ASP A 91 -0.04 10.28 -2.38
C ASP A 91 0.08 11.62 -3.08
N THR A 92 1.31 12.11 -3.27
CA THR A 92 1.52 13.39 -3.93
C THR A 92 1.05 13.34 -5.38
N GLU A 93 1.42 12.29 -6.10
CA GLU A 93 0.96 12.10 -7.48
C GLU A 93 -0.56 11.95 -7.55
N LEU A 94 -1.12 11.16 -6.66
CA LEU A 94 -2.57 10.96 -6.60
C LEU A 94 -3.29 12.28 -6.28
N ALA A 95 -2.78 13.03 -5.30
CA ALA A 95 -3.33 14.33 -4.93
C ALA A 95 -3.28 15.31 -6.10
N ASP A 96 -2.16 15.38 -6.82
CA ASP A 96 -2.02 16.25 -7.98
C ASP A 96 -2.98 15.88 -9.11
N ARG A 97 -3.16 14.61 -9.36
CA ARG A 97 -4.11 14.12 -10.37
C ARG A 97 -5.55 14.43 -10.00
N LEU A 98 -5.91 14.24 -8.73
CA LEU A 98 -7.25 14.58 -8.25
C LEU A 98 -7.51 16.08 -8.32
N ALA A 99 -6.51 16.89 -7.96
CA ALA A 99 -6.62 18.35 -8.02
C ALA A 99 -6.80 18.86 -9.47
N ALA A 100 -6.22 18.17 -10.45
CA ALA A 100 -6.34 18.51 -11.86
C ALA A 100 -7.66 18.02 -12.48
N MET A 101 -8.38 17.14 -11.79
CA MET A 101 -9.62 16.55 -12.31
C MET A 101 -10.76 17.59 -12.29
N PRO A 102 -11.55 17.71 -13.36
CA PRO A 102 -12.72 18.59 -13.35
C PRO A 102 -13.70 18.22 -12.23
N HIS A 103 -14.36 19.22 -11.66
CA HIS A 103 -15.27 19.03 -10.52
C HIS A 103 -16.34 17.96 -10.77
N GLY A 104 -16.96 17.96 -11.95
CA GLY A 104 -17.97 16.96 -12.30
C GLY A 104 -17.43 15.53 -12.32
N GLU A 105 -16.19 15.35 -12.75
CA GLU A 105 -15.53 14.03 -12.72
C GLU A 105 -15.19 13.59 -11.30
N LEU A 106 -14.79 14.51 -10.43
CA LEU A 106 -14.56 14.22 -9.01
C LEU A 106 -15.85 13.75 -8.32
N VAL A 107 -16.96 14.43 -8.59
CA VAL A 107 -18.27 14.04 -8.06
C VAL A 107 -18.65 12.64 -8.55
N ALA A 108 -18.48 12.38 -9.84
CA ALA A 108 -18.74 11.05 -10.41
C ALA A 108 -17.88 9.97 -9.77
N LEU A 109 -16.59 10.24 -9.56
CA LEU A 109 -15.69 9.31 -8.90
C LEU A 109 -16.14 9.02 -7.47
N ALA A 110 -16.51 10.04 -6.71
CA ALA A 110 -17.00 9.89 -5.34
C ALA A 110 -18.27 9.04 -5.29
N ILE A 111 -19.20 9.24 -6.22
CA ILE A 111 -20.43 8.46 -6.32
C ILE A 111 -20.12 7.00 -6.68
N ASP A 112 -19.22 6.76 -7.62
CA ASP A 112 -18.79 5.41 -7.99
C ASP A 112 -18.18 4.66 -6.80
N LEU A 113 -17.33 5.34 -6.03
CA LEU A 113 -16.75 4.76 -4.81
C LEU A 113 -17.83 4.43 -3.77
N ALA A 114 -18.79 5.32 -3.59
CA ALA A 114 -19.90 5.12 -2.66
C ALA A 114 -20.79 3.94 -3.10
N ASP A 115 -20.94 3.72 -4.39
CA ASP A 115 -21.71 2.59 -4.92
C ASP A 115 -20.98 1.25 -4.77
N CYS A 116 -19.65 1.28 -4.73
CA CYS A 116 -18.83 0.07 -4.59
C CYS A 116 -18.54 -0.31 -3.14
N SER A 117 -18.70 0.60 -2.19
CA SER A 117 -18.32 0.39 -0.80
C SER A 117 -19.22 1.12 0.17
N ALA A 118 -19.92 0.37 1.02
CA ALA A 118 -20.75 0.95 2.08
C ALA A 118 -19.91 1.79 3.05
N TRP A 119 -18.70 1.37 3.32
CA TRP A 119 -17.77 2.13 4.16
C TRP A 119 -17.42 3.48 3.53
N ALA A 120 -17.11 3.49 2.24
CA ALA A 120 -16.80 4.73 1.52
C ALA A 120 -18.00 5.68 1.53
N ARG A 121 -19.20 5.19 1.27
CA ARG A 121 -20.42 5.98 1.32
C ARG A 121 -20.61 6.62 2.70
N GLN A 122 -20.51 5.83 3.75
CA GLN A 122 -20.65 6.31 5.12
C GLN A 122 -19.59 7.35 5.48
N THR A 123 -18.34 7.12 5.09
CA THR A 123 -17.24 8.04 5.33
C THR A 123 -17.49 9.39 4.65
N ILE A 124 -17.91 9.37 3.39
CA ILE A 124 -18.22 10.59 2.62
C ILE A 124 -19.36 11.34 3.30
N GLN A 125 -20.45 10.66 3.65
CA GLN A 125 -21.60 11.28 4.30
C GLN A 125 -21.24 11.93 5.63
N LEU A 126 -20.43 11.26 6.47
CA LEU A 126 -19.97 11.80 7.73
C LEU A 126 -19.09 13.05 7.55
N ARG A 127 -18.24 13.06 6.53
CA ARG A 127 -17.40 14.22 6.21
C ARG A 127 -18.21 15.41 5.72
N LEU A 128 -19.23 15.16 4.91
CA LEU A 128 -20.10 16.21 4.38
C LEU A 128 -21.04 16.81 5.45
N ALA A 129 -21.31 16.07 6.53
CA ALA A 129 -22.16 16.51 7.63
C ALA A 129 -21.47 17.48 8.60
N ARG A 130 -20.17 17.70 8.46
CA ARG A 130 -19.40 18.62 9.31
C ARG A 130 -19.53 20.06 8.87
#